data_0a0af8cd47ca21dd21ff8b81e9b29c52
#
_entry.id   0a0af8cd47ca21dd21ff8b81e9b29c52
#
_cell.length_a   1.000
_cell.length_b   1.000
_cell.length_c   1.000
_cell.angle_alpha   90.00
_cell.angle_beta   90.00
_cell.angle_gamma   90.00
#
_symmetry.space_group_name_H-M   'P 1'
#
loop_
_entity.id
_entity.type
_entity.pdbx_description
1 polymer ?
#
loop_
_entity_poly.entity_id
_entity_poly.type
_entity_poly.pdbx_seq_one_letter_code
_entity_poly.pdbx_strand_id
1 'polypeptide(L)'
;MTELGAVDALAASIPATPWFTRVGQPLSDSDRANVTAYVAALDLPAGPVEPVGTWKEASRVAADPDWDRRWWQAEAREQRRLQAWAEERHGTEATLTALTHVTEAALDPTRAAAEAASDEALSKVAAGAAAQACHLAALALAAGKPSHGFVIKHRIFAAGRWPLGRVGERWYLF
;
A
#
# COMPACT_ATOMS: atom_id res chain seq x y z
N MET A 1 -4.76 -23.43 1.02
CA MET A 1 -3.54 -22.62 1.33
C MET A 1 -3.73 -22.03 2.71
N THR A 2 -2.76 -22.23 3.60
CA THR A 2 -2.80 -21.63 4.95
C THR A 2 -2.58 -20.12 4.89
N GLU A 3 -2.92 -19.39 5.95
CA GLU A 3 -2.70 -17.94 6.03
C GLU A 3 -1.21 -17.59 5.87
N LEU A 4 -0.31 -18.28 6.56
CA LEU A 4 1.14 -18.05 6.40
C LEU A 4 1.64 -18.46 5.01
N GLY A 5 1.09 -19.52 4.41
CA GLY A 5 1.37 -19.85 3.02
C GLY A 5 0.93 -18.78 2.01
N ALA A 6 -0.11 -18.00 2.33
CA ALA A 6 -0.49 -16.83 1.53
C ALA A 6 0.51 -15.66 1.70
N VAL A 7 1.10 -15.51 2.90
CA VAL A 7 2.17 -14.54 3.14
C VAL A 7 3.43 -14.90 2.36
N ASP A 8 3.82 -16.19 2.35
CA ASP A 8 4.96 -16.68 1.56
C ASP A 8 4.75 -16.46 0.05
N ALA A 9 3.54 -16.73 -0.44
CA ALA A 9 3.18 -16.48 -1.84
C ALA A 9 3.26 -15.00 -2.19
N LEU A 10 2.84 -14.11 -1.29
CA LEU A 10 3.01 -12.66 -1.45
C LEU A 10 4.50 -12.32 -1.56
N ALA A 11 5.34 -12.77 -0.62
CA ALA A 11 6.78 -12.50 -0.63
C ALA A 11 7.42 -12.94 -1.95
N ALA A 12 7.09 -14.14 -2.44
CA ALA A 12 7.59 -14.67 -3.70
C ALA A 12 7.17 -13.85 -4.94
N SER A 13 6.04 -13.13 -4.88
CA SER A 13 5.53 -12.31 -5.98
C SER A 13 6.18 -10.93 -6.10
N ILE A 14 6.72 -10.41 -5.01
CA ILE A 14 7.24 -9.04 -4.89
C ILE A 14 8.31 -8.70 -5.94
N PRO A 15 9.33 -9.55 -6.21
CA PRO A 15 10.38 -9.23 -7.18
C PRO A 15 9.89 -9.06 -8.62
N ALA A 16 8.77 -9.70 -8.97
CA ALA A 16 8.17 -9.62 -10.31
C ALA A 16 7.07 -8.53 -10.44
N THR A 17 6.81 -7.81 -9.36
CA THR A 17 5.77 -6.78 -9.34
C THR A 17 6.19 -5.54 -10.12
N PRO A 18 5.34 -5.00 -11.04
CA PRO A 18 5.68 -3.84 -11.88
C PRO A 18 5.50 -2.51 -11.11
N TRP A 19 6.26 -2.35 -10.03
CA TRP A 19 6.21 -1.16 -9.19
C TRP A 19 6.39 0.13 -10.00
N PHE A 20 5.52 1.12 -9.78
CA PHE A 20 5.60 2.48 -10.35
C PHE A 20 5.59 2.58 -11.88
N THR A 21 5.31 1.49 -12.61
CA THR A 21 5.35 1.50 -14.09
C THR A 21 4.22 2.31 -14.73
N ARG A 22 3.16 2.62 -13.99
CA ARG A 22 2.00 3.36 -14.49
C ARG A 22 1.80 4.73 -13.81
N VAL A 23 2.75 5.20 -13.00
CA VAL A 23 2.69 6.54 -12.43
C VAL A 23 2.63 7.61 -13.52
N GLY A 24 1.82 8.63 -13.32
CA GLY A 24 1.63 9.71 -14.30
C GLY A 24 0.75 9.37 -15.52
N GLN A 25 0.33 8.12 -15.69
CA GLN A 25 -0.58 7.74 -16.78
C GLN A 25 -2.05 8.05 -16.39
N PRO A 26 -2.95 8.22 -17.37
CA PRO A 26 -4.38 8.38 -17.12
C PRO A 26 -4.96 7.24 -16.26
N LEU A 27 -5.91 7.56 -15.39
CA LEU A 27 -6.56 6.57 -14.53
C LEU A 27 -7.61 5.79 -15.30
N SER A 28 -7.57 4.46 -15.19
CA SER A 28 -8.63 3.57 -15.64
C SER A 28 -9.79 3.51 -14.62
N ASP A 29 -10.92 2.97 -15.04
CA ASP A 29 -12.05 2.69 -14.13
C ASP A 29 -11.65 1.70 -13.04
N SER A 30 -10.80 0.72 -13.36
CA SER A 30 -10.25 -0.22 -12.38
C SER A 30 -9.36 0.45 -11.33
N ASP A 31 -8.54 1.44 -11.72
CA ASP A 31 -7.74 2.23 -10.79
C ASP A 31 -8.64 2.95 -9.78
N ARG A 32 -9.68 3.62 -10.27
CA ARG A 32 -10.67 4.32 -9.44
C ARG A 32 -11.45 3.37 -8.52
N ALA A 33 -11.90 2.24 -9.06
CA ALA A 33 -12.62 1.22 -8.30
C ALA A 33 -11.77 0.64 -7.16
N ASN A 34 -10.49 0.39 -7.38
CA ASN A 34 -9.58 -0.10 -6.35
C ASN A 34 -9.38 0.92 -5.22
N VAL A 35 -9.20 2.21 -5.54
CA VAL A 35 -9.13 3.26 -4.52
C VAL A 35 -10.43 3.36 -3.73
N THR A 36 -11.58 3.35 -4.41
CA THR A 36 -12.90 3.39 -3.76
C THR A 36 -13.10 2.20 -2.82
N ALA A 37 -12.73 0.99 -3.24
CA ALA A 37 -12.82 -0.21 -2.42
C ALA A 37 -11.88 -0.16 -1.21
N TYR A 38 -10.66 0.36 -1.37
CA TYR A 38 -9.72 0.57 -0.28
C TYR A 38 -10.25 1.57 0.75
N VAL A 39 -10.77 2.71 0.29
CA VAL A 39 -11.37 3.76 1.14
C VAL A 39 -12.55 3.21 1.94
N ALA A 40 -13.45 2.49 1.28
CA ALA A 40 -14.62 1.85 1.91
C ALA A 40 -14.20 0.82 2.97
N ALA A 41 -13.13 0.05 2.71
CA ALA A 41 -12.63 -0.95 3.66
C ALA A 41 -12.03 -0.32 4.94
N LEU A 42 -11.71 0.97 4.94
CA LEU A 42 -11.24 1.72 6.10
C LEU A 42 -12.34 2.55 6.79
N ASP A 43 -13.60 2.39 6.38
CA ASP A 43 -14.74 3.20 6.84
C ASP A 43 -14.50 4.71 6.67
N LEU A 44 -13.79 5.09 5.62
CA LEU A 44 -13.53 6.49 5.31
C LEU A 44 -14.57 7.03 4.31
N PRO A 45 -14.87 8.34 4.38
CA PRO A 45 -15.79 8.95 3.43
C PRO A 45 -15.30 8.79 1.99
N ALA A 46 -16.19 8.38 1.10
CA ALA A 46 -15.93 8.38 -0.33
C ALA A 46 -15.61 9.80 -0.82
N GLY A 47 -14.84 9.90 -1.87
CA GLY A 47 -14.47 11.16 -2.49
C GLY A 47 -13.96 10.94 -3.92
N PRO A 48 -13.81 12.01 -4.71
CA PRO A 48 -13.26 11.91 -6.04
C PRO A 48 -11.82 11.40 -6.01
N VAL A 49 -11.46 10.56 -6.99
CA VAL A 49 -10.09 10.08 -7.20
C VAL A 49 -9.45 10.92 -8.29
N GLU A 50 -8.48 11.72 -7.92
CA GLU A 50 -7.77 12.65 -8.80
C GLU A 50 -6.46 12.03 -9.30
N PRO A 51 -6.19 12.11 -10.60
CA PRO A 51 -4.91 11.67 -11.15
C PRO A 51 -3.80 12.65 -10.77
N VAL A 52 -2.61 12.11 -10.58
CA VAL A 52 -1.36 12.87 -10.48
C VAL A 52 -0.51 12.55 -11.70
N GLY A 53 -0.09 13.58 -12.44
CA GLY A 53 0.54 13.41 -13.75
C GLY A 53 2.07 13.37 -13.71
N THR A 54 2.70 13.95 -12.69
CA THR A 54 4.16 14.08 -12.61
C THR A 54 4.67 13.93 -11.18
N TRP A 55 5.95 13.56 -11.03
CA TRP A 55 6.62 13.51 -9.72
C TRP A 55 6.63 14.88 -9.00
N LYS A 56 6.74 15.98 -9.77
CA LYS A 56 6.65 17.34 -9.21
C LYS A 56 5.27 17.62 -8.63
N GLU A 57 4.21 17.17 -9.29
CA GLU A 57 2.85 17.28 -8.78
C GLU A 57 2.65 16.38 -7.56
N ALA A 58 3.17 15.15 -7.58
CA ALA A 58 3.15 14.23 -6.45
C ALA A 58 3.85 14.85 -5.22
N SER A 59 5.00 15.52 -5.42
CA SER A 59 5.69 16.25 -4.35
C SER A 59 4.85 17.38 -3.76
N ARG A 60 4.08 18.10 -4.58
CA ARG A 60 3.17 19.15 -4.08
C ARG A 60 2.02 18.55 -3.27
N VAL A 61 1.42 17.46 -3.76
CA VAL A 61 0.36 16.75 -3.02
C VAL A 61 0.91 16.21 -1.70
N ALA A 62 2.09 15.60 -1.70
CA ALA A 62 2.72 15.07 -0.49
C ALA A 62 3.07 16.14 0.55
N ALA A 63 3.32 17.38 0.14
CA ALA A 63 3.62 18.51 1.02
C ALA A 63 2.40 19.36 1.40
N ASP A 64 1.20 18.98 0.97
CA ASP A 64 -0.02 19.75 1.23
C ASP A 64 -0.35 19.75 2.74
N PRO A 65 -0.61 20.91 3.36
CA PRO A 65 -0.93 20.99 4.78
C PRO A 65 -2.30 20.39 5.14
N ASP A 66 -3.21 20.26 4.16
CA ASP A 66 -4.58 19.79 4.36
C ASP A 66 -4.72 18.27 4.28
N TRP A 67 -3.63 17.54 4.53
CA TRP A 67 -3.65 16.08 4.62
C TRP A 67 -4.69 15.59 5.64
N ASP A 68 -5.51 14.63 5.21
CA ASP A 68 -6.53 14.05 6.09
C ASP A 68 -5.89 13.05 7.08
N ARG A 69 -5.62 13.50 8.30
CA ARG A 69 -5.05 12.68 9.37
C ARG A 69 -5.93 11.49 9.75
N ARG A 70 -7.24 11.52 9.47
CA ARG A 70 -8.17 10.41 9.74
C ARG A 70 -7.79 9.17 8.96
N TRP A 71 -7.24 9.34 7.77
CA TRP A 71 -6.73 8.23 6.96
C TRP A 71 -5.65 7.44 7.70
N TRP A 72 -4.59 8.10 8.16
CA TRP A 72 -3.52 7.44 8.92
C TRP A 72 -4.00 6.84 10.24
N GLN A 73 -4.92 7.51 10.92
CA GLN A 73 -5.52 6.99 12.15
C GLN A 73 -6.34 5.72 11.88
N ALA A 74 -7.06 5.65 10.76
CA ALA A 74 -7.79 4.48 10.34
C ALA A 74 -6.84 3.31 10.03
N GLU A 75 -5.78 3.54 9.22
CA GLU A 75 -4.76 2.52 8.96
C GLU A 75 -4.09 2.04 10.25
N ALA A 76 -3.71 2.94 11.15
CA ALA A 76 -3.06 2.57 12.41
C ALA A 76 -3.97 1.74 13.33
N ARG A 77 -5.29 2.00 13.34
CA ARG A 77 -6.26 1.18 14.08
C ARG A 77 -6.35 -0.23 13.50
N GLU A 78 -6.51 -0.32 12.18
CA GLU A 78 -6.62 -1.62 11.51
C GLU A 78 -5.33 -2.42 11.60
N GLN A 79 -4.17 -1.79 11.51
CA GLN A 79 -2.89 -2.46 11.71
C GLN A 79 -2.80 -3.11 13.08
N ARG A 80 -3.11 -2.38 14.17
CA ARG A 80 -3.08 -2.94 15.52
C ARG A 80 -4.07 -4.10 15.69
N ARG A 81 -5.26 -4.00 15.10
CA ARG A 81 -6.29 -5.03 15.16
C ARG A 81 -5.85 -6.31 14.45
N LEU A 82 -5.30 -6.16 13.24
CA LEU A 82 -4.80 -7.29 12.47
C LEU A 82 -3.58 -7.94 13.13
N GLN A 83 -2.69 -7.14 13.73
CA GLN A 83 -1.55 -7.65 14.48
C GLN A 83 -2.02 -8.59 15.63
N ALA A 84 -2.97 -8.13 16.43
CA ALA A 84 -3.52 -8.93 17.51
C ALA A 84 -4.15 -10.25 16.98
N TRP A 85 -4.89 -10.21 15.88
CA TRP A 85 -5.50 -11.41 15.31
C TRP A 85 -4.48 -12.37 14.69
N ALA A 86 -3.44 -11.87 14.05
CA ALA A 86 -2.39 -12.73 13.50
C ALA A 86 -1.60 -13.42 14.63
N GLU A 87 -1.26 -12.68 15.70
CA GLU A 87 -0.57 -13.22 16.85
C GLU A 87 -1.40 -14.23 17.63
N GLU A 88 -2.72 -14.01 17.76
CA GLU A 88 -3.65 -15.00 18.37
C GLU A 88 -3.68 -16.31 17.57
N ARG A 89 -3.60 -16.23 16.22
CA ARG A 89 -3.68 -17.40 15.34
C ARG A 89 -2.38 -18.20 15.24
N HIS A 90 -1.26 -17.51 15.20
CA HIS A 90 0.02 -18.12 14.83
C HIS A 90 1.09 -17.97 15.92
N GLY A 91 0.82 -17.19 16.96
CA GLY A 91 1.83 -16.77 17.94
C GLY A 91 2.67 -15.59 17.44
N THR A 92 3.25 -14.86 18.38
CA THR A 92 4.03 -13.64 18.09
C THR A 92 5.26 -13.93 17.23
N GLU A 93 6.02 -14.98 17.55
CA GLU A 93 7.26 -15.33 16.84
C GLU A 93 7.01 -15.68 15.37
N ALA A 94 6.04 -16.57 15.08
CA ALA A 94 5.74 -16.93 13.70
C ALA A 94 5.19 -15.76 12.89
N THR A 95 4.35 -14.92 13.51
CA THR A 95 3.83 -13.70 12.88
C THR A 95 4.97 -12.73 12.52
N LEU A 96 5.85 -12.42 13.48
CA LEU A 96 6.99 -11.53 13.24
C LEU A 96 7.94 -12.07 12.17
N THR A 97 8.24 -13.36 12.18
CA THR A 97 9.08 -14.01 11.17
C THR A 97 8.49 -13.85 9.77
N ALA A 98 7.20 -14.13 9.61
CA ALA A 98 6.52 -14.00 8.32
C ALA A 98 6.48 -12.55 7.82
N LEU A 99 6.19 -11.58 8.70
CA LEU A 99 6.17 -10.16 8.34
C LEU A 99 7.57 -9.63 8.00
N THR A 100 8.60 -10.05 8.74
CA THR A 100 10.00 -9.69 8.44
C THR A 100 10.42 -10.21 7.07
N HIS A 101 10.10 -11.46 6.75
CA HIS A 101 10.39 -12.05 5.44
C HIS A 101 9.81 -11.23 4.28
N VAL A 102 8.53 -10.82 4.38
CA VAL A 102 7.90 -9.97 3.35
C VAL A 102 8.53 -8.59 3.29
N THR A 103 8.84 -7.99 4.44
CA THR A 103 9.44 -6.66 4.50
C THR A 103 10.82 -6.66 3.84
N GLU A 104 11.66 -7.64 4.16
CA GLU A 104 12.98 -7.80 3.54
C GLU A 104 12.88 -8.04 2.03
N ALA A 105 11.96 -8.90 1.60
CA ALA A 105 11.71 -9.16 0.18
C ALA A 105 11.27 -7.89 -0.59
N ALA A 106 10.64 -6.93 0.09
CA ALA A 106 10.12 -5.70 -0.53
C ALA A 106 11.15 -4.57 -0.66
N LEU A 107 12.15 -4.50 0.23
CA LEU A 107 13.05 -3.34 0.34
C LEU A 107 13.78 -3.03 -0.97
N ASP A 108 14.52 -3.98 -1.51
CA ASP A 108 15.35 -3.76 -2.70
C ASP A 108 14.54 -3.60 -3.99
N PRO A 109 13.51 -4.44 -4.29
CA PRO A 109 12.71 -4.26 -5.50
C PRO A 109 11.95 -2.94 -5.54
N THR A 110 11.35 -2.51 -4.43
CA THR A 110 10.60 -1.24 -4.40
C THR A 110 11.51 -0.03 -4.52
N ARG A 111 12.70 -0.09 -3.88
CA ARG A 111 13.72 0.97 -3.99
C ARG A 111 14.25 1.08 -5.42
N ALA A 112 14.68 -0.03 -6.01
CA ALA A 112 15.21 -0.05 -7.36
C ALA A 112 14.19 0.45 -8.39
N ALA A 113 12.91 0.05 -8.24
CA ALA A 113 11.85 0.50 -9.12
C ALA A 113 11.53 2.00 -8.96
N ALA A 114 11.52 2.53 -7.74
CA ALA A 114 11.28 3.94 -7.49
C ALA A 114 12.43 4.82 -8.00
N GLU A 115 13.68 4.39 -7.82
CA GLU A 115 14.86 5.08 -8.35
C GLU A 115 14.91 5.04 -9.89
N ALA A 116 14.47 3.94 -10.50
CA ALA A 116 14.35 3.85 -11.96
C ALA A 116 13.22 4.73 -12.54
N ALA A 117 12.16 4.95 -11.75
CA ALA A 117 11.04 5.81 -12.15
C ALA A 117 11.34 7.30 -11.98
N SER A 118 12.21 7.69 -11.03
CA SER A 118 12.57 9.07 -10.75
C SER A 118 13.84 9.17 -9.90
N ASP A 119 14.64 10.18 -10.16
CA ASP A 119 15.80 10.58 -9.35
C ASP A 119 15.46 11.60 -8.24
N GLU A 120 14.19 11.96 -8.12
CA GLU A 120 13.71 12.91 -7.12
C GLU A 120 13.72 12.34 -5.69
N ALA A 121 13.86 13.21 -4.69
CA ALA A 121 13.82 12.81 -3.27
C ALA A 121 12.56 12.04 -2.89
N LEU A 122 11.44 12.30 -3.57
CA LEU A 122 10.17 11.61 -3.36
C LEU A 122 10.21 10.12 -3.74
N SER A 123 11.17 9.68 -4.57
CA SER A 123 11.34 8.27 -4.92
C SER A 123 11.57 7.39 -3.68
N LYS A 124 12.33 7.90 -2.71
CA LYS A 124 12.56 7.20 -1.44
C LYS A 124 11.28 7.05 -0.61
N VAL A 125 10.44 8.07 -0.61
CA VAL A 125 9.13 8.03 0.05
C VAL A 125 8.20 7.03 -0.64
N ALA A 126 8.21 7.01 -1.98
CA ALA A 126 7.46 6.06 -2.78
C ALA A 126 7.86 4.60 -2.48
N ALA A 127 9.16 4.33 -2.46
CA ALA A 127 9.71 3.01 -2.12
C ALA A 127 9.28 2.56 -0.72
N GLY A 128 9.40 3.44 0.27
CA GLY A 128 8.97 3.17 1.65
C GLY A 128 7.47 2.89 1.74
N ALA A 129 6.64 3.65 1.01
CA ALA A 129 5.20 3.45 0.98
C ALA A 129 4.80 2.11 0.32
N ALA A 130 5.51 1.69 -0.73
CA ALA A 130 5.29 0.40 -1.39
C ALA A 130 5.72 -0.78 -0.49
N ALA A 131 6.87 -0.69 0.15
CA ALA A 131 7.34 -1.70 1.11
C ALA A 131 6.39 -1.81 2.31
N GLN A 132 5.89 -0.69 2.84
CA GLN A 132 4.88 -0.68 3.89
C GLN A 132 3.57 -1.33 3.41
N ALA A 133 3.14 -1.11 2.17
CA ALA A 133 1.95 -1.75 1.63
C ALA A 133 2.09 -3.27 1.55
N CYS A 134 3.29 -3.80 1.24
CA CYS A 134 3.58 -5.23 1.31
C CYS A 134 3.45 -5.77 2.74
N HIS A 135 4.05 -5.08 3.71
CA HIS A 135 3.97 -5.45 5.13
C HIS A 135 2.52 -5.48 5.63
N LEU A 136 1.73 -4.45 5.35
CA LEU A 136 0.33 -4.36 5.75
C LEU A 136 -0.54 -5.43 5.07
N ALA A 137 -0.27 -5.75 3.80
CA ALA A 137 -0.96 -6.83 3.10
C ALA A 137 -0.61 -8.20 3.70
N ALA A 138 0.67 -8.45 4.01
CA ALA A 138 1.11 -9.66 4.70
C ALA A 138 0.41 -9.83 6.06
N LEU A 139 0.32 -8.74 6.82
CA LEU A 139 -0.38 -8.72 8.10
C LEU A 139 -1.87 -9.08 7.96
N ALA A 140 -2.55 -8.54 6.95
CA ALA A 140 -3.94 -8.87 6.67
C ALA A 140 -4.11 -10.34 6.25
N LEU A 141 -3.19 -10.88 5.46
CA LEU A 141 -3.19 -12.30 5.07
C LEU A 141 -2.94 -13.21 6.27
N ALA A 142 -1.96 -12.90 7.12
CA ALA A 142 -1.68 -13.64 8.35
C ALA A 142 -2.87 -13.63 9.33
N ALA A 143 -3.62 -12.52 9.39
CA ALA A 143 -4.85 -12.42 10.16
C ALA A 143 -6.05 -13.15 9.52
N GLY A 144 -5.89 -13.83 8.38
CA GLY A 144 -6.97 -14.52 7.65
C GLY A 144 -7.96 -13.58 6.98
N LYS A 145 -7.52 -12.40 6.53
CA LYS A 145 -8.36 -11.34 5.92
C LYS A 145 -7.93 -11.00 4.49
N PRO A 146 -8.04 -11.93 3.51
CA PRO A 146 -7.54 -11.72 2.15
C PRO A 146 -8.28 -10.63 1.36
N SER A 147 -9.45 -10.21 1.81
CA SER A 147 -10.22 -9.11 1.20
C SER A 147 -10.07 -7.77 1.94
N HIS A 148 -9.14 -7.67 2.90
CA HIS A 148 -8.93 -6.45 3.68
C HIS A 148 -8.40 -5.30 2.83
N GLY A 149 -8.68 -4.05 3.25
CA GLY A 149 -8.23 -2.84 2.58
C GLY A 149 -6.72 -2.79 2.32
N PHE A 150 -5.89 -3.36 3.21
CA PHE A 150 -4.44 -3.42 3.02
C PHE A 150 -4.01 -4.32 1.85
N VAL A 151 -4.74 -5.41 1.60
CA VAL A 151 -4.51 -6.23 0.40
C VAL A 151 -4.93 -5.46 -0.86
N ILE A 152 -6.00 -4.68 -0.78
CA ILE A 152 -6.42 -3.81 -1.89
C ILE A 152 -5.39 -2.70 -2.13
N LYS A 153 -4.87 -2.07 -1.08
CA LYS A 153 -3.78 -1.07 -1.17
C LYS A 153 -2.55 -1.64 -1.87
N HIS A 154 -2.09 -2.84 -1.46
CA HIS A 154 -1.00 -3.53 -2.13
C HIS A 154 -1.31 -3.78 -3.61
N ARG A 155 -2.53 -4.18 -3.95
CA ARG A 155 -2.96 -4.39 -5.35
C ARG A 155 -2.86 -3.11 -6.18
N ILE A 156 -3.15 -1.94 -5.61
CA ILE A 156 -2.96 -0.64 -6.29
C ILE A 156 -1.49 -0.44 -6.64
N PHE A 157 -0.57 -0.69 -5.71
CA PHE A 157 0.87 -0.63 -5.99
C PHE A 157 1.30 -1.68 -7.01
N ALA A 158 0.80 -2.92 -6.89
CA ALA A 158 1.10 -4.00 -7.82
C ALA A 158 0.57 -3.75 -9.25
N ALA A 159 -0.42 -2.88 -9.40
CA ALA A 159 -0.86 -2.37 -10.69
C ALA A 159 0.03 -1.24 -11.25
N GLY A 160 1.16 -0.94 -10.62
CA GLY A 160 2.10 0.08 -11.04
C GLY A 160 1.73 1.51 -10.61
N ARG A 161 0.77 1.68 -9.71
CA ARG A 161 0.29 2.96 -9.20
C ARG A 161 0.79 3.25 -7.80
N TRP A 162 0.74 4.50 -7.39
CA TRP A 162 0.99 4.92 -6.02
C TRP A 162 -0.20 5.70 -5.44
N PRO A 163 -0.94 5.14 -4.47
CA PRO A 163 -1.96 5.87 -3.75
C PRO A 163 -1.27 6.86 -2.79
N LEU A 164 -1.16 8.11 -3.22
CA LEU A 164 -0.51 9.18 -2.45
C LEU A 164 -1.23 9.46 -1.15
N GLY A 165 -2.56 9.55 -1.20
CA GLY A 165 -3.38 9.76 -0.03
C GLY A 165 -4.55 10.71 -0.25
N ARG A 166 -5.08 11.22 0.86
CA ARG A 166 -6.25 12.10 0.87
C ARG A 166 -5.87 13.49 1.35
N VAL A 167 -6.23 14.51 0.54
CA VAL A 167 -6.09 15.93 0.87
C VAL A 167 -7.47 16.56 0.77
N GLY A 168 -7.95 17.15 1.84
CA GLY A 168 -9.35 17.59 1.93
C GLY A 168 -10.30 16.41 1.71
N GLU A 169 -11.15 16.50 0.68
CA GLU A 169 -12.11 15.44 0.32
C GLU A 169 -11.66 14.57 -0.87
N ARG A 170 -10.48 14.81 -1.43
CA ARG A 170 -9.98 14.17 -2.65
C ARG A 170 -8.93 13.13 -2.37
N TRP A 171 -9.02 12.02 -3.07
CA TRP A 171 -8.00 10.97 -3.09
C TRP A 171 -7.08 11.17 -4.29
N TYR A 172 -5.78 11.14 -4.07
CA TYR A 172 -4.78 11.34 -5.12
C TYR A 172 -4.10 10.01 -5.44
N LEU A 173 -4.13 9.65 -6.73
CA LEU A 173 -3.50 8.46 -7.27
C LEU A 173 -2.49 8.85 -8.36
N PHE A 174 -1.24 8.45 -8.15
CA PHE A 174 -0.14 8.67 -9.09
C PHE A 174 0.21 7.41 -9.85
#